data_df49c3eca16d2122194e790041b1f34f
#
_entry.id   df49c3eca16d2122194e790041b1f34f
#
_cell.length_a   1.000
_cell.length_b   1.000
_cell.length_c   1.000
_cell.angle_alpha   90.00
_cell.angle_beta   90.00
_cell.angle_gamma   90.00
#
_symmetry.space_group_name_H-M   'P 1'
#
loop_
_entity.id
_entity.type
_entity.pdbx_description
1 polymer ?
#
loop_
_entity_poly.entity_id
_entity_poly.type
_entity_poly.pdbx_seq_one_letter_code
_entity_poly.pdbx_strand_id
1 'polypeptide(L)'
;MSEDLIIQTQNLRKLYGPHLALDDANLSLSRGAIGVLGPNGAGKSTLFKCLLGLITTTSGNGTVLGFDIRTQGDMIRSRIGYMPEYDSLDPNLNAIDQVRYSGELLGMNPAQAMQRAHEVLEYVGLRDQRYRKIESFSTGMKQATKLACALVHDPEILICDEPTNGLDQRSRKFMLETLKRTVDDGGGTVLMSSHVMDDVQEVCDRIVMMHKGKIVVQRSIEDLARQIDREIEVVIWGGASKMENTLKELGLSVRRLGRVMRVTIQDENTIGLVIESAAKAGVQVRELREYEPDL
;
A
#
# COMPACT_ATOMS: atom_id res chain seq x y z
N MET A 1 -16.14 -10.38 -18.03
CA MET A 1 -16.10 -11.25 -16.82
C MET A 1 -16.28 -10.31 -15.65
N SER A 2 -17.31 -10.49 -14.80
CA SER A 2 -17.45 -9.69 -13.59
C SER A 2 -16.26 -10.02 -12.68
N GLU A 3 -15.45 -9.04 -12.34
CA GLU A 3 -14.42 -9.21 -11.32
C GLU A 3 -15.08 -9.71 -10.03
N ASP A 4 -14.53 -10.77 -9.46
CA ASP A 4 -15.01 -11.35 -8.19
C ASP A 4 -14.61 -10.40 -7.05
N LEU A 5 -15.52 -9.49 -6.69
CA LEU A 5 -15.28 -8.47 -5.69
C LEU A 5 -15.31 -9.09 -4.29
N ILE A 6 -14.18 -9.00 -3.57
CA ILE A 6 -14.04 -9.56 -2.23
C ILE A 6 -14.28 -8.54 -1.11
N ILE A 7 -14.14 -7.24 -1.39
CA ILE A 7 -14.44 -6.15 -0.46
C ILE A 7 -15.29 -5.11 -1.19
N GLN A 8 -16.44 -4.78 -0.62
CA GLN A 8 -17.33 -3.74 -1.14
C GLN A 8 -17.82 -2.87 0.00
N THR A 9 -17.83 -1.55 -0.19
CA THR A 9 -18.49 -0.62 0.73
C THR A 9 -19.30 0.41 -0.05
N GLN A 10 -20.41 0.86 0.54
CA GLN A 10 -21.27 1.88 -0.03
C GLN A 10 -21.60 2.92 1.02
N ASN A 11 -21.24 4.17 0.73
CA ASN A 11 -21.51 5.36 1.55
C ASN A 11 -21.06 5.16 3.01
N LEU A 12 -19.91 4.47 3.21
CA LEU A 12 -19.45 4.10 4.53
C LEU A 12 -19.01 5.33 5.30
N ARG A 13 -19.64 5.57 6.46
CA ARG A 13 -19.31 6.70 7.34
C ARG A 13 -19.00 6.23 8.74
N LYS A 14 -18.02 6.90 9.36
CA LYS A 14 -17.66 6.70 10.75
C LYS A 14 -17.37 8.01 11.44
N LEU A 15 -18.16 8.29 12.51
CA LEU A 15 -17.93 9.40 13.42
C LEU A 15 -17.42 8.88 14.77
N TYR A 16 -16.48 9.60 15.36
CA TYR A 16 -16.07 9.50 16.76
C TYR A 16 -16.44 10.83 17.45
N GLY A 17 -17.59 10.84 18.09
CA GLY A 17 -18.17 12.13 18.55
C GLY A 17 -18.32 13.11 17.39
N PRO A 18 -17.73 14.30 17.44
CA PRO A 18 -17.78 15.28 16.36
C PRO A 18 -16.79 14.99 15.22
N HIS A 19 -15.82 14.08 15.41
CA HIS A 19 -14.78 13.82 14.44
C HIS A 19 -15.26 12.83 13.37
N LEU A 20 -15.29 13.27 12.12
CA LEU A 20 -15.63 12.45 10.96
C LEU A 20 -14.37 11.75 10.45
N ALA A 21 -14.23 10.45 10.74
CA ALA A 21 -13.07 9.65 10.37
C ALA A 21 -13.21 8.96 9.02
N LEU A 22 -14.44 8.61 8.61
CA LEU A 22 -14.76 8.15 7.25
C LEU A 22 -15.97 8.93 6.75
N ASP A 23 -15.88 9.44 5.53
CA ASP A 23 -16.91 10.24 4.87
C ASP A 23 -17.19 9.70 3.48
N ASP A 24 -18.31 8.99 3.36
CA ASP A 24 -18.79 8.45 2.08
C ASP A 24 -17.75 7.55 1.37
N ALA A 25 -17.09 6.65 2.13
CA ALA A 25 -16.07 5.78 1.60
C ALA A 25 -16.72 4.63 0.78
N ASN A 26 -16.53 4.68 -0.54
CA ASN A 26 -17.02 3.70 -1.49
C ASN A 26 -15.83 2.90 -2.01
N LEU A 27 -15.83 1.58 -1.79
CA LEU A 27 -14.74 0.68 -2.11
C LEU A 27 -15.26 -0.52 -2.91
N SER A 28 -14.50 -0.96 -3.91
CA SER A 28 -14.79 -2.15 -4.70
C SER A 28 -13.47 -2.83 -5.08
N LEU A 29 -13.08 -3.86 -4.32
CA LEU A 29 -11.79 -4.54 -4.47
C LEU A 29 -11.98 -6.00 -4.83
N SER A 30 -11.21 -6.46 -5.80
CA SER A 30 -11.01 -7.87 -6.14
C SER A 30 -9.70 -8.40 -5.52
N ARG A 31 -9.45 -9.70 -5.66
CA ARG A 31 -8.23 -10.36 -5.15
C ARG A 31 -6.96 -9.73 -5.70
N GLY A 32 -5.86 -9.83 -4.95
CA GLY A 32 -4.53 -9.34 -5.30
C GLY A 32 -3.89 -8.51 -4.22
N ALA A 33 -2.85 -7.75 -4.56
CA ALA A 33 -2.15 -6.87 -3.65
C ALA A 33 -2.65 -5.42 -3.78
N ILE A 34 -3.21 -4.88 -2.70
CA ILE A 34 -3.84 -3.56 -2.69
C ILE A 34 -3.17 -2.67 -1.63
N GLY A 35 -2.69 -1.50 -2.05
CA GLY A 35 -2.15 -0.47 -1.17
C GLY A 35 -3.20 0.58 -0.81
N VAL A 36 -3.39 0.86 0.47
CA VAL A 36 -4.22 1.97 0.96
C VAL A 36 -3.29 3.11 1.37
N LEU A 37 -3.16 4.09 0.50
CA LEU A 37 -2.23 5.20 0.66
C LEU A 37 -2.94 6.46 1.18
N GLY A 38 -2.27 7.19 2.04
CA GLY A 38 -2.75 8.48 2.53
C GLY A 38 -1.98 8.97 3.76
N PRO A 39 -2.03 10.27 4.04
CA PRO A 39 -1.35 10.84 5.20
C PRO A 39 -1.91 10.28 6.51
N ASN A 40 -1.17 10.52 7.61
CA ASN A 40 -1.66 10.19 8.94
C ASN A 40 -2.98 10.93 9.22
N GLY A 41 -3.96 10.21 9.79
CA GLY A 41 -5.31 10.74 10.00
C GLY A 41 -6.22 10.72 8.76
N ALA A 42 -5.79 10.15 7.62
CA ALA A 42 -6.65 10.01 6.44
C ALA A 42 -7.85 9.06 6.61
N GLY A 43 -7.84 8.22 7.67
CA GLY A 43 -8.91 7.26 7.94
C GLY A 43 -8.55 5.79 7.64
N LYS A 44 -7.32 5.48 7.23
CA LYS A 44 -6.87 4.13 6.83
C LYS A 44 -7.17 3.05 7.88
N SER A 45 -6.66 3.22 9.10
CA SER A 45 -6.89 2.26 10.20
C SER A 45 -8.37 2.19 10.62
N THR A 46 -9.11 3.30 10.49
CA THR A 46 -10.57 3.31 10.74
C THR A 46 -11.30 2.49 9.68
N LEU A 47 -10.92 2.61 8.41
CA LEU A 47 -11.46 1.78 7.32
C LEU A 47 -11.21 0.29 7.62
N PHE A 48 -9.98 -0.10 7.94
CA PHE A 48 -9.65 -1.48 8.26
C PHE A 48 -10.47 -2.03 9.44
N LYS A 49 -10.58 -1.25 10.52
CA LYS A 49 -11.39 -1.65 11.68
C LYS A 49 -12.88 -1.80 11.34
N CYS A 50 -13.42 -0.97 10.45
CA CYS A 50 -14.79 -1.12 9.94
C CYS A 50 -14.95 -2.39 9.10
N LEU A 51 -14.02 -2.66 8.17
CA LEU A 51 -14.04 -3.86 7.32
C LEU A 51 -13.96 -5.15 8.16
N LEU A 52 -13.20 -5.14 9.25
CA LEU A 52 -13.08 -6.25 10.19
C LEU A 52 -14.27 -6.39 11.15
N GLY A 53 -15.22 -5.47 11.13
CA GLY A 53 -16.31 -5.43 12.11
C GLY A 53 -15.83 -5.23 13.56
N LEU A 54 -14.61 -4.65 13.74
CA LEU A 54 -14.07 -4.31 15.06
C LEU A 54 -14.71 -3.06 15.65
N ILE A 55 -15.22 -2.18 14.80
CA ILE A 55 -15.94 -0.98 15.18
C ILE A 55 -17.21 -0.86 14.33
N THR A 56 -18.31 -0.44 14.98
CA THR A 56 -19.58 -0.22 14.29
C THR A 56 -19.50 1.05 13.42
N THR A 57 -19.96 0.97 12.19
CA THR A 57 -20.10 2.12 11.27
C THR A 57 -21.24 3.02 11.74
N THR A 58 -21.15 4.33 11.46
CA THR A 58 -22.23 5.28 11.77
C THR A 58 -23.36 5.15 10.76
N SER A 59 -23.02 5.01 9.47
CA SER A 59 -23.96 4.76 8.38
C SER A 59 -23.24 4.08 7.22
N GLY A 60 -23.98 3.72 6.17
CA GLY A 60 -23.47 2.95 5.05
C GLY A 60 -23.41 1.46 5.37
N ASN A 61 -23.02 0.69 4.39
CA ASN A 61 -22.93 -0.77 4.44
C ASN A 61 -21.66 -1.25 3.71
N GLY A 62 -21.33 -2.50 3.90
CA GLY A 62 -20.24 -3.14 3.21
C GLY A 62 -20.22 -4.63 3.44
N THR A 63 -19.51 -5.32 2.57
CA THR A 63 -19.27 -6.75 2.65
C THR A 63 -17.79 -7.05 2.47
N VAL A 64 -17.34 -8.08 3.15
CA VAL A 64 -16.00 -8.66 3.01
C VAL A 64 -16.15 -10.15 2.84
N LEU A 65 -15.62 -10.72 1.74
CA LEU A 65 -15.83 -12.13 1.37
C LEU A 65 -17.31 -12.53 1.34
N GLY A 66 -18.20 -11.59 0.97
CA GLY A 66 -19.65 -11.78 0.95
C GLY A 66 -20.34 -11.62 2.32
N PHE A 67 -19.60 -11.45 3.43
CA PHE A 67 -20.16 -11.27 4.78
C PHE A 67 -20.36 -9.79 5.09
N ASP A 68 -21.50 -9.47 5.71
CA ASP A 68 -21.84 -8.11 6.14
C ASP A 68 -20.94 -7.67 7.32
N ILE A 69 -20.29 -6.49 7.17
CA ILE A 69 -19.34 -5.97 8.17
C ILE A 69 -19.98 -5.56 9.49
N ARG A 70 -21.30 -5.37 9.55
CA ARG A 70 -22.04 -4.94 10.76
C ARG A 70 -22.55 -6.10 11.58
N THR A 71 -22.90 -7.21 10.93
CA THR A 71 -23.61 -8.33 11.57
C THR A 71 -22.83 -9.64 11.58
N GLN A 72 -21.82 -9.78 10.68
CA GLN A 72 -21.09 -11.04 10.48
C GLN A 72 -19.58 -10.88 10.73
N GLY A 73 -19.19 -9.98 11.64
CA GLY A 73 -17.78 -9.67 11.93
C GLY A 73 -16.95 -10.90 12.35
N ASP A 74 -17.54 -11.87 13.06
CA ASP A 74 -16.84 -13.10 13.45
C ASP A 74 -16.48 -13.96 12.24
N MET A 75 -17.39 -14.08 11.27
CA MET A 75 -17.14 -14.80 10.00
C MET A 75 -16.07 -14.12 9.15
N ILE A 76 -15.99 -12.80 9.21
CA ILE A 76 -14.96 -12.02 8.56
C ILE A 76 -13.61 -12.28 9.25
N ARG A 77 -13.53 -12.11 10.56
CA ARG A 77 -12.27 -12.24 11.31
C ARG A 77 -11.69 -13.65 11.31
N SER A 78 -12.54 -14.69 11.20
CA SER A 78 -12.05 -16.08 11.07
C SER A 78 -11.33 -16.37 9.75
N ARG A 79 -11.46 -15.47 8.73
CA ARG A 79 -10.89 -15.63 7.40
C ARG A 79 -9.85 -14.54 7.05
N ILE A 80 -9.65 -13.58 7.93
CA ILE A 80 -8.74 -12.46 7.72
C ILE A 80 -7.64 -12.44 8.76
N GLY A 81 -6.40 -12.36 8.32
CA GLY A 81 -5.27 -12.02 9.17
C GLY A 81 -5.19 -10.49 9.33
N TYR A 82 -5.07 -10.01 10.55
CA TYR A 82 -4.90 -8.58 10.81
C TYR A 82 -3.61 -8.30 11.57
N MET A 83 -2.76 -7.49 10.97
CA MET A 83 -1.55 -6.95 11.57
C MET A 83 -1.79 -5.47 11.90
N PRO A 84 -2.04 -5.11 13.19
CA PRO A 84 -2.29 -3.72 13.58
C PRO A 84 -1.00 -2.88 13.62
N GLU A 85 -1.15 -1.55 13.44
CA GLU A 85 -0.05 -0.61 13.58
C GLU A 85 0.52 -0.61 15.01
N TYR A 86 -0.35 -0.56 16.03
CA TYR A 86 0.05 -0.52 17.44
C TYR A 86 0.67 -1.83 17.92
N ASP A 87 1.40 -1.77 19.04
CA ASP A 87 2.00 -2.94 19.68
C ASP A 87 0.89 -3.77 20.34
N SER A 88 0.71 -5.00 19.84
CA SER A 88 -0.33 -5.95 20.26
C SER A 88 0.25 -7.25 20.85
N LEU A 89 1.57 -7.28 21.05
CA LEU A 89 2.27 -8.45 21.55
C LEU A 89 2.44 -8.40 23.06
N ASP A 90 2.33 -9.56 23.74
CA ASP A 90 2.68 -9.65 25.16
C ASP A 90 4.22 -9.72 25.30
N PRO A 91 4.85 -8.72 25.98
CA PRO A 91 6.31 -8.69 26.12
C PRO A 91 6.85 -9.85 26.94
N ASN A 92 6.04 -10.48 27.81
CA ASN A 92 6.46 -11.58 28.68
C ASN A 92 6.48 -12.94 27.99
N LEU A 93 5.76 -13.09 26.87
CA LEU A 93 5.76 -14.31 26.06
C LEU A 93 6.99 -14.36 25.14
N ASN A 94 7.34 -15.56 24.73
CA ASN A 94 8.21 -15.74 23.55
C ASN A 94 7.36 -15.71 22.27
N ALA A 95 8.01 -15.55 21.11
CA ALA A 95 7.26 -15.39 19.85
C ALA A 95 6.45 -16.64 19.50
N ILE A 96 6.97 -17.83 19.77
CA ILE A 96 6.26 -19.07 19.42
C ILE A 96 4.98 -19.25 20.24
N ASP A 97 5.01 -18.94 21.54
CA ASP A 97 3.83 -19.02 22.38
C ASP A 97 2.81 -17.95 22.00
N GLN A 98 3.25 -16.74 21.65
CA GLN A 98 2.39 -15.66 21.17
C GLN A 98 1.65 -16.07 19.88
N VAL A 99 2.36 -16.62 18.91
CA VAL A 99 1.75 -17.04 17.62
C VAL A 99 0.84 -18.25 17.82
N ARG A 100 1.26 -19.26 18.60
CA ARG A 100 0.42 -20.39 18.96
C ARG A 100 -0.89 -19.93 19.62
N TYR A 101 -0.80 -19.03 20.62
CA TYR A 101 -1.96 -18.47 21.30
C TYR A 101 -2.91 -17.76 20.32
N SER A 102 -2.37 -17.01 19.35
CA SER A 102 -3.18 -16.38 18.30
C SER A 102 -3.96 -17.41 17.48
N GLY A 103 -3.34 -18.54 17.15
CA GLY A 103 -4.01 -19.64 16.43
C GLY A 103 -5.10 -20.31 17.28
N GLU A 104 -4.84 -20.54 18.55
CA GLU A 104 -5.84 -21.13 19.50
C GLU A 104 -7.06 -20.22 19.68
N LEU A 105 -6.86 -18.88 19.75
CA LEU A 105 -7.96 -17.91 19.80
C LEU A 105 -8.86 -17.95 18.55
N LEU A 106 -8.32 -18.35 17.42
CA LEU A 106 -9.04 -18.54 16.16
C LEU A 106 -9.63 -19.96 16.01
N GLY A 107 -9.59 -20.78 17.08
CA GLY A 107 -10.21 -22.10 17.12
C GLY A 107 -9.33 -23.25 16.64
N MET A 108 -8.04 -23.04 16.39
CA MET A 108 -7.12 -24.13 16.09
C MET A 108 -6.89 -24.99 17.35
N ASN A 109 -6.76 -26.31 17.16
CA ASN A 109 -6.33 -27.13 18.29
C ASN A 109 -4.85 -26.86 18.65
N PRO A 110 -4.43 -27.08 19.90
CA PRO A 110 -3.09 -26.72 20.38
C PRO A 110 -1.94 -27.32 19.56
N ALA A 111 -2.09 -28.55 19.08
CA ALA A 111 -1.05 -29.22 18.28
C ALA A 111 -0.90 -28.57 16.88
N GLN A 112 -2.02 -28.30 16.21
CA GLN A 112 -2.04 -27.59 14.95
C GLN A 112 -1.52 -26.15 15.08
N ALA A 113 -1.97 -25.42 16.13
CA ALA A 113 -1.50 -24.07 16.41
C ALA A 113 0.01 -24.01 16.62
N MET A 114 0.57 -24.98 17.36
CA MET A 114 2.02 -25.09 17.57
C MET A 114 2.77 -25.37 16.27
N GLN A 115 2.29 -26.32 15.47
CA GLN A 115 2.91 -26.64 14.18
C GLN A 115 2.90 -25.41 13.25
N ARG A 116 1.74 -24.76 13.11
CA ARG A 116 1.61 -23.55 12.27
C ARG A 116 2.47 -22.41 12.82
N ALA A 117 2.59 -22.25 14.14
CA ALA A 117 3.48 -21.24 14.71
C ALA A 117 4.94 -21.46 14.30
N HIS A 118 5.43 -22.69 14.26
CA HIS A 118 6.77 -22.98 13.75
C HIS A 118 6.92 -22.61 12.29
N GLU A 119 5.95 -22.98 11.44
CA GLU A 119 5.97 -22.74 10.00
C GLU A 119 5.96 -21.22 9.69
N VAL A 120 5.02 -20.46 10.28
CA VAL A 120 4.91 -19.02 10.00
C VAL A 120 6.07 -18.23 10.58
N LEU A 121 6.63 -18.62 11.75
CA LEU A 121 7.81 -17.96 12.32
C LEU A 121 9.08 -18.22 11.48
N GLU A 122 9.18 -19.37 10.84
CA GLU A 122 10.22 -19.63 9.84
C GLU A 122 10.01 -18.75 8.60
N TYR A 123 8.77 -18.67 8.09
CA TYR A 123 8.38 -17.88 6.94
C TYR A 123 8.72 -16.39 7.11
N VAL A 124 8.44 -15.81 8.30
CA VAL A 124 8.78 -14.42 8.61
C VAL A 124 10.23 -14.23 9.09
N GLY A 125 11.07 -15.24 9.00
CA GLY A 125 12.52 -15.16 9.23
C GLY A 125 12.97 -15.12 10.69
N LEU A 126 12.11 -15.42 11.65
CA LEU A 126 12.48 -15.39 13.08
C LEU A 126 13.25 -16.62 13.55
N ARG A 127 13.17 -17.74 12.84
CA ARG A 127 13.97 -18.95 13.09
C ARG A 127 14.20 -19.23 14.58
N ASP A 128 15.45 -19.37 15.02
CA ASP A 128 15.79 -19.67 16.43
C ASP A 128 15.43 -18.54 17.41
N GLN A 129 15.24 -17.30 16.91
CA GLN A 129 14.83 -16.18 17.74
C GLN A 129 13.42 -16.36 18.33
N ARG A 130 12.60 -17.26 17.75
CA ARG A 130 11.23 -17.57 18.19
C ARG A 130 11.10 -17.98 19.66
N TYR A 131 12.17 -18.48 20.28
CA TYR A 131 12.17 -18.90 21.69
C TYR A 131 12.56 -17.80 22.67
N ARG A 132 12.97 -16.63 22.17
CA ARG A 132 13.30 -15.48 23.00
C ARG A 132 12.05 -14.71 23.39
N LYS A 133 12.08 -14.05 24.55
CA LYS A 133 11.01 -13.16 25.00
C LYS A 133 10.88 -11.94 24.06
N ILE A 134 9.65 -11.56 23.79
CA ILE A 134 9.28 -10.43 22.92
C ILE A 134 9.79 -9.09 23.45
N GLU A 135 9.92 -8.93 24.79
CA GLU A 135 10.52 -7.72 25.38
C GLU A 135 11.93 -7.44 24.88
N SER A 136 12.69 -8.48 24.49
CA SER A 136 14.06 -8.36 23.96
C SER A 136 14.13 -8.15 22.44
N PHE A 137 12.99 -8.03 21.75
CA PHE A 137 12.93 -7.96 20.30
C PHE A 137 13.19 -6.54 19.79
N SER A 138 13.90 -6.44 18.66
CA SER A 138 13.94 -5.22 17.86
C SER A 138 12.57 -4.93 17.26
N THR A 139 12.35 -3.69 16.79
CA THR A 139 11.11 -3.31 16.09
C THR A 139 10.81 -4.25 14.92
N GLY A 140 11.83 -4.60 14.11
CA GLY A 140 11.67 -5.54 13.00
C GLY A 140 11.23 -6.93 13.44
N MET A 141 11.79 -7.47 14.54
CA MET A 141 11.37 -8.76 15.08
C MET A 141 9.95 -8.72 15.63
N LYS A 142 9.54 -7.62 16.27
CA LYS A 142 8.15 -7.43 16.71
C LYS A 142 7.18 -7.36 15.54
N GLN A 143 7.50 -6.62 14.48
CA GLN A 143 6.68 -6.56 13.28
C GLN A 143 6.56 -7.94 12.60
N ALA A 144 7.68 -8.67 12.49
CA ALA A 144 7.66 -10.05 11.99
C ALA A 144 6.78 -10.98 12.84
N THR A 145 6.81 -10.84 14.17
CA THR A 145 5.94 -11.61 15.08
C THR A 145 4.46 -11.26 14.88
N LYS A 146 4.12 -9.96 14.74
CA LYS A 146 2.74 -9.54 14.43
C LYS A 146 2.24 -10.12 13.11
N LEU A 147 3.10 -10.10 12.08
CA LEU A 147 2.78 -10.71 10.79
C LEU A 147 2.56 -12.23 10.93
N ALA A 148 3.41 -12.93 11.70
CA ALA A 148 3.22 -14.35 11.98
C ALA A 148 1.89 -14.65 12.70
N CYS A 149 1.50 -13.84 13.69
CA CYS A 149 0.19 -13.95 14.35
C CYS A 149 -0.97 -13.78 13.35
N ALA A 150 -0.84 -12.86 12.38
CA ALA A 150 -1.86 -12.63 11.37
C ALA A 150 -1.94 -13.78 10.33
N LEU A 151 -0.84 -14.53 10.11
CA LEU A 151 -0.76 -15.61 9.11
C LEU A 151 -1.04 -17.01 9.67
N VAL A 152 -1.07 -17.19 11.00
CA VAL A 152 -1.07 -18.52 11.63
C VAL A 152 -2.24 -19.42 11.20
N HIS A 153 -3.41 -18.85 10.95
CA HIS A 153 -4.64 -19.56 10.58
C HIS A 153 -4.89 -19.64 9.07
N ASP A 154 -3.89 -19.30 8.25
CA ASP A 154 -3.96 -19.34 6.78
C ASP A 154 -5.11 -18.49 6.20
N PRO A 155 -5.09 -17.17 6.39
CA PRO A 155 -6.19 -16.29 6.03
C PRO A 155 -6.35 -16.12 4.52
N GLU A 156 -7.60 -15.92 4.05
CA GLU A 156 -7.91 -15.56 2.65
C GLU A 156 -7.50 -14.13 2.30
N ILE A 157 -7.53 -13.22 3.29
CA ILE A 157 -7.09 -11.83 3.17
C ILE A 157 -6.18 -11.49 4.34
N LEU A 158 -5.03 -10.91 4.05
CA LEU A 158 -4.13 -10.33 5.04
C LEU A 158 -4.26 -8.81 5.02
N ILE A 159 -4.67 -8.21 6.14
CA ILE A 159 -4.73 -6.75 6.32
C ILE A 159 -3.56 -6.32 7.19
N CYS A 160 -2.70 -5.43 6.67
CA CYS A 160 -1.53 -4.89 7.38
C CYS A 160 -1.65 -3.37 7.53
N ASP A 161 -1.70 -2.89 8.76
CA ASP A 161 -1.79 -1.46 9.05
C ASP A 161 -0.39 -0.92 9.35
N GLU A 162 0.18 -0.14 8.40
CA GLU A 162 1.53 0.44 8.44
C GLU A 162 2.63 -0.61 8.77
N PRO A 163 2.76 -1.72 8.02
CA PRO A 163 3.63 -2.85 8.37
C PRO A 163 5.12 -2.49 8.42
N THR A 164 5.53 -1.45 7.72
CA THR A 164 6.93 -0.99 7.61
C THR A 164 7.29 0.13 8.58
N ASN A 165 6.31 0.63 9.36
CA ASN A 165 6.52 1.75 10.28
C ASN A 165 7.59 1.42 11.33
N GLY A 166 8.58 2.32 11.49
CA GLY A 166 9.67 2.18 12.45
C GLY A 166 10.73 1.14 12.10
N LEU A 167 10.72 0.57 10.90
CA LEU A 167 11.73 -0.39 10.44
C LEU A 167 12.96 0.31 9.85
N ASP A 168 14.14 -0.28 10.12
CA ASP A 168 15.34 0.02 9.35
C ASP A 168 15.21 -0.50 7.91
N GLN A 169 16.08 -0.02 7.01
CA GLN A 169 16.01 -0.33 5.58
C GLN A 169 16.02 -1.85 5.28
N ARG A 170 16.82 -2.63 6.02
CA ARG A 170 16.93 -4.08 5.81
C ARG A 170 15.66 -4.80 6.25
N SER A 171 15.14 -4.46 7.42
CA SER A 171 13.90 -5.03 7.96
C SER A 171 12.70 -4.63 7.12
N ARG A 172 12.67 -3.37 6.62
CA ARG A 172 11.62 -2.88 5.71
C ARG A 172 11.60 -3.70 4.41
N LYS A 173 12.74 -3.84 3.74
CA LYS A 173 12.84 -4.64 2.51
C LYS A 173 12.37 -6.07 2.74
N PHE A 174 12.84 -6.72 3.81
CA PHE A 174 12.43 -8.09 4.14
C PHE A 174 10.91 -8.21 4.39
N MET A 175 10.29 -7.22 5.06
CA MET A 175 8.85 -7.18 5.29
C MET A 175 8.09 -7.09 3.97
N LEU A 176 8.48 -6.17 3.07
CA LEU A 176 7.85 -6.01 1.76
C LEU A 176 7.97 -7.26 0.89
N GLU A 177 9.17 -7.87 0.82
CA GLU A 177 9.39 -9.14 0.14
C GLU A 177 8.52 -10.27 0.71
N THR A 178 8.32 -10.30 2.04
CA THR A 178 7.47 -11.30 2.69
C THR A 178 6.01 -11.11 2.34
N LEU A 179 5.51 -9.87 2.36
CA LEU A 179 4.14 -9.54 1.94
C LEU A 179 3.90 -9.89 0.47
N LYS A 180 4.85 -9.56 -0.41
CA LYS A 180 4.78 -9.90 -1.84
C LYS A 180 4.69 -11.41 -2.06
N ARG A 181 5.54 -12.20 -1.40
CA ARG A 181 5.49 -13.67 -1.47
C ARG A 181 4.14 -14.24 -1.01
N THR A 182 3.48 -13.62 -0.03
CA THR A 182 2.15 -14.08 0.42
C THR A 182 1.11 -14.00 -0.72
N VAL A 183 1.24 -13.03 -1.63
CA VAL A 183 0.38 -12.91 -2.82
C VAL A 183 0.83 -13.86 -3.92
N ASP A 184 2.12 -13.84 -4.27
CA ASP A 184 2.67 -14.54 -5.44
C ASP A 184 2.64 -16.07 -5.27
N ASP A 185 3.06 -16.58 -4.12
CA ASP A 185 3.18 -18.02 -3.86
C ASP A 185 1.88 -18.64 -3.31
N GLY A 186 1.12 -17.86 -2.55
CA GLY A 186 -0.07 -18.35 -1.84
C GLY A 186 -1.40 -18.05 -2.54
N GLY A 187 -1.42 -17.21 -3.58
CA GLY A 187 -2.66 -16.70 -4.19
C GLY A 187 -3.53 -15.91 -3.20
N GLY A 188 -2.96 -15.51 -2.06
CA GLY A 188 -3.62 -14.72 -1.03
C GLY A 188 -3.88 -13.29 -1.49
N THR A 189 -4.74 -12.60 -0.77
CA THR A 189 -4.96 -11.16 -0.98
C THR A 189 -4.30 -10.39 0.16
N VAL A 190 -3.54 -9.35 -0.18
CA VAL A 190 -2.93 -8.44 0.80
C VAL A 190 -3.54 -7.05 0.64
N LEU A 191 -3.99 -6.48 1.75
CA LEU A 191 -4.44 -5.10 1.86
C LEU A 191 -3.52 -4.40 2.87
N MET A 192 -2.59 -3.56 2.40
CA MET A 192 -1.65 -2.87 3.28
C MET A 192 -1.88 -1.36 3.27
N SER A 193 -1.84 -0.72 4.45
CA SER A 193 -1.77 0.73 4.52
C SER A 193 -0.32 1.20 4.53
N SER A 194 -0.09 2.34 3.91
CA SER A 194 1.18 3.06 3.99
C SER A 194 0.96 4.56 3.74
N HIS A 195 1.89 5.37 4.21
CA HIS A 195 2.04 6.77 3.81
C HIS A 195 3.24 6.94 2.85
N VAL A 196 3.91 5.85 2.48
CA VAL A 196 5.08 5.81 1.59
C VAL A 196 4.69 5.08 0.30
N MET A 197 4.77 5.79 -0.82
CA MET A 197 4.38 5.26 -2.13
C MET A 197 5.27 4.11 -2.59
N ASP A 198 6.58 4.20 -2.35
CA ASP A 198 7.55 3.17 -2.74
C ASP A 198 7.21 1.80 -2.15
N ASP A 199 6.76 1.73 -0.88
CA ASP A 199 6.33 0.48 -0.25
C ASP A 199 5.15 -0.15 -0.97
N VAL A 200 4.20 0.70 -1.39
CA VAL A 200 3.01 0.26 -2.11
C VAL A 200 3.37 -0.24 -3.50
N GLN A 201 4.26 0.47 -4.21
CA GLN A 201 4.71 0.06 -5.55
C GLN A 201 5.50 -1.25 -5.55
N GLU A 202 6.23 -1.56 -4.46
CA GLU A 202 7.01 -2.79 -4.37
C GLU A 202 6.14 -4.04 -4.20
N VAL A 203 4.97 -3.90 -3.54
CA VAL A 203 4.12 -5.05 -3.15
C VAL A 203 2.82 -5.11 -3.95
N CYS A 204 2.23 -3.96 -4.28
CA CYS A 204 0.83 -3.87 -4.69
C CYS A 204 0.67 -3.65 -6.20
N ASP A 205 -0.44 -4.16 -6.75
CA ASP A 205 -0.84 -3.94 -8.14
C ASP A 205 -1.88 -2.81 -8.25
N ARG A 206 -2.60 -2.57 -7.15
CA ARG A 206 -3.71 -1.61 -7.07
C ARG A 206 -3.52 -0.67 -5.91
N ILE A 207 -4.06 0.54 -6.07
CA ILE A 207 -3.97 1.60 -5.07
C ILE A 207 -5.34 2.17 -4.76
N VAL A 208 -5.56 2.43 -3.47
CA VAL A 208 -6.67 3.19 -2.92
C VAL A 208 -6.09 4.39 -2.21
N MET A 209 -6.27 5.60 -2.74
CA MET A 209 -5.80 6.80 -2.07
C MET A 209 -6.89 7.38 -1.19
N MET A 210 -6.54 7.68 0.06
CA MET A 210 -7.45 8.26 1.05
C MET A 210 -6.98 9.65 1.47
N HIS A 211 -7.94 10.58 1.57
CA HIS A 211 -7.72 11.91 2.11
C HIS A 211 -8.93 12.37 2.93
N LYS A 212 -8.72 12.77 4.20
CA LYS A 212 -9.77 13.27 5.12
C LYS A 212 -11.01 12.37 5.17
N GLY A 213 -10.79 11.06 5.31
CA GLY A 213 -11.87 10.07 5.41
C GLY A 213 -12.54 9.67 4.10
N LYS A 214 -12.15 10.24 2.97
CA LYS A 214 -12.68 9.93 1.64
C LYS A 214 -11.72 9.09 0.82
N ILE A 215 -12.27 8.22 -0.02
CA ILE A 215 -11.52 7.55 -1.08
C ILE A 215 -11.50 8.49 -2.28
N VAL A 216 -10.31 8.94 -2.68
CA VAL A 216 -10.12 9.90 -3.78
C VAL A 216 -9.67 9.24 -5.08
N VAL A 217 -8.98 8.11 -4.97
CA VAL A 217 -8.53 7.31 -6.13
C VAL A 217 -8.67 5.82 -5.79
N GLN A 218 -9.12 5.03 -6.74
CA GLN A 218 -9.09 3.56 -6.72
C GLN A 218 -8.76 3.08 -8.13
N ARG A 219 -7.52 2.62 -8.35
CA ARG A 219 -7.00 2.23 -9.68
C ARG A 219 -5.89 1.20 -9.58
N SER A 220 -5.51 0.62 -10.72
CA SER A 220 -4.26 -0.12 -10.83
C SER A 220 -3.07 0.88 -10.80
N ILE A 221 -1.93 0.42 -10.28
CA ILE A 221 -0.69 1.23 -10.30
C ILE A 221 -0.26 1.48 -11.75
N GLU A 222 -0.45 0.49 -12.62
CA GLU A 222 -0.16 0.61 -14.05
C GLU A 222 -0.98 1.72 -14.72
N ASP A 223 -2.31 1.79 -14.44
CA ASP A 223 -3.16 2.85 -14.99
C ASP A 223 -2.80 4.23 -14.43
N LEU A 224 -2.38 4.28 -13.15
CA LEU A 224 -1.90 5.51 -12.55
C LEU A 224 -0.60 5.99 -13.23
N ALA A 225 0.35 5.07 -13.44
CA ALA A 225 1.61 5.37 -14.14
C ALA A 225 1.39 5.82 -15.60
N ARG A 226 0.38 5.25 -16.28
CA ARG A 226 0.02 5.69 -17.65
C ARG A 226 -0.61 7.08 -17.71
N GLN A 227 -1.22 7.55 -16.62
CA GLN A 227 -1.86 8.88 -16.55
C GLN A 227 -0.93 9.99 -16.07
N ILE A 228 0.21 9.63 -15.49
CA ILE A 228 1.27 10.60 -15.22
C ILE A 228 1.88 10.91 -16.58
N ASP A 229 1.64 12.11 -17.08
CA ASP A 229 2.30 12.60 -18.28
C ASP A 229 3.81 12.40 -18.09
N ARG A 230 4.40 11.50 -18.88
CA ARG A 230 5.85 11.31 -18.86
C ARG A 230 6.47 12.63 -19.29
N GLU A 231 7.28 13.21 -18.43
CA GLU A 231 7.98 14.46 -18.72
C GLU A 231 9.48 14.19 -18.92
N ILE A 232 10.10 14.95 -19.77
CA ILE A 232 11.56 15.04 -19.84
C ILE A 232 12.02 16.38 -19.29
N GLU A 233 13.06 16.34 -18.47
CA GLU A 233 13.81 17.53 -18.09
C GLU A 233 14.94 17.78 -19.10
N VAL A 234 14.95 18.99 -19.63
CA VAL A 234 15.97 19.44 -20.57
C VAL A 234 16.70 20.63 -19.95
N VAL A 235 17.96 20.44 -19.61
CA VAL A 235 18.81 21.52 -19.11
C VAL A 235 19.48 22.22 -20.30
N ILE A 236 19.23 23.50 -20.43
CA ILE A 236 19.63 24.28 -21.62
C ILE A 236 20.53 25.46 -21.27
N TRP A 237 21.34 25.87 -22.24
CA TRP A 237 22.17 27.05 -22.15
C TRP A 237 21.91 27.97 -23.37
N GLY A 238 21.44 29.20 -23.07
CA GLY A 238 21.09 30.22 -24.10
C GLY A 238 19.70 29.98 -24.75
N GLY A 239 19.11 30.98 -25.32
CA GLY A 239 17.95 30.90 -26.23
C GLY A 239 16.65 30.28 -25.67
N ALA A 240 16.52 30.14 -24.36
CA ALA A 240 15.42 29.41 -23.71
C ALA A 240 14.02 29.82 -24.16
N SER A 241 13.76 31.12 -24.27
CA SER A 241 12.44 31.63 -24.70
C SER A 241 12.09 31.25 -26.14
N LYS A 242 13.11 31.22 -27.02
CA LYS A 242 12.89 30.83 -28.42
C LYS A 242 12.57 29.35 -28.55
N MET A 243 13.30 28.51 -27.81
CA MET A 243 13.04 27.07 -27.77
C MET A 243 11.66 26.75 -27.19
N GLU A 244 11.28 27.41 -26.09
CA GLU A 244 9.96 27.26 -25.44
C GLU A 244 8.83 27.59 -26.42
N ASN A 245 8.95 28.69 -27.18
CA ASN A 245 7.95 29.08 -28.18
C ASN A 245 7.87 28.04 -29.30
N THR A 246 9.01 27.60 -29.82
CA THR A 246 9.04 26.58 -30.89
C THR A 246 8.39 25.26 -30.44
N LEU A 247 8.64 24.81 -29.19
CA LEU A 247 8.01 23.60 -28.66
C LEU A 247 6.51 23.77 -28.50
N LYS A 248 6.05 24.93 -28.01
CA LYS A 248 4.61 25.24 -27.90
C LYS A 248 3.91 25.33 -29.27
N GLU A 249 4.57 25.88 -30.27
CA GLU A 249 4.08 25.91 -31.68
C GLU A 249 3.92 24.50 -32.25
N LEU A 250 4.74 23.54 -31.82
CA LEU A 250 4.63 22.13 -32.17
C LEU A 250 3.55 21.38 -31.35
N GLY A 251 2.81 22.08 -30.48
CA GLY A 251 1.72 21.51 -29.66
C GLY A 251 2.19 20.79 -28.41
N LEU A 252 3.49 20.90 -28.06
CA LEU A 252 4.02 20.25 -26.84
C LEU A 252 3.74 21.09 -25.62
N SER A 253 3.38 20.42 -24.51
CA SER A 253 3.26 21.06 -23.20
C SER A 253 4.64 21.29 -22.61
N VAL A 254 4.98 22.54 -22.32
CA VAL A 254 6.30 22.93 -21.81
C VAL A 254 6.16 23.79 -20.58
N ARG A 255 6.84 23.39 -19.50
CA ARG A 255 6.97 24.15 -18.26
C ARG A 255 8.42 24.55 -18.04
N ARG A 256 8.69 25.84 -18.01
CA ARG A 256 10.04 26.36 -17.81
C ARG A 256 10.33 26.69 -16.34
N LEU A 257 11.47 26.22 -15.84
CA LEU A 257 12.00 26.46 -14.49
C LEU A 257 13.44 27.00 -14.61
N GLY A 258 13.57 28.27 -14.97
CA GLY A 258 14.87 28.89 -15.21
C GLY A 258 15.61 28.35 -16.44
N ARG A 259 16.67 27.53 -16.21
CA ARG A 259 17.44 26.85 -17.28
C ARG A 259 16.97 25.44 -17.55
N VAL A 260 16.01 24.95 -16.80
CA VAL A 260 15.39 23.63 -16.96
C VAL A 260 14.06 23.82 -17.65
N MET A 261 13.79 22.99 -18.66
CA MET A 261 12.47 22.86 -19.28
C MET A 261 11.96 21.47 -19.02
N ARG A 262 10.71 21.35 -18.55
CA ARG A 262 9.97 20.10 -18.53
C ARG A 262 9.05 20.07 -19.72
N VAL A 263 9.14 19.00 -20.49
CA VAL A 263 8.35 18.78 -21.70
C VAL A 263 7.61 17.46 -21.54
N THR A 264 6.29 17.49 -21.67
CA THR A 264 5.45 16.29 -21.62
C THR A 264 5.71 15.43 -22.86
N ILE A 265 5.99 14.13 -22.66
CA ILE A 265 6.17 13.15 -23.73
C ILE A 265 4.80 12.73 -24.26
N GLN A 266 4.50 13.06 -25.50
CA GLN A 266 3.25 12.66 -26.15
C GLN A 266 3.42 11.34 -26.93
N ASP A 267 4.59 11.12 -27.54
CA ASP A 267 4.94 9.95 -28.33
C ASP A 267 6.47 9.71 -28.35
N GLU A 268 6.90 8.65 -29.01
CA GLU A 268 8.33 8.30 -29.16
C GLU A 268 9.14 9.37 -29.95
N ASN A 269 8.48 10.20 -30.74
CA ASN A 269 9.14 11.26 -31.54
C ASN A 269 9.37 12.53 -30.71
N THR A 270 8.74 12.70 -29.56
CA THR A 270 8.80 13.92 -28.74
C THR A 270 10.23 14.30 -28.38
N ILE A 271 11.09 13.34 -28.06
CA ILE A 271 12.51 13.58 -27.76
C ILE A 271 13.24 14.12 -29.02
N GLY A 272 12.97 13.56 -30.19
CA GLY A 272 13.50 14.02 -31.45
C GLY A 272 13.11 15.47 -31.77
N LEU A 273 11.83 15.82 -31.56
CA LEU A 273 11.31 17.19 -31.74
C LEU A 273 11.98 18.18 -30.76
N VAL A 274 12.25 17.79 -29.57
CA VAL A 274 12.93 18.61 -28.54
C VAL A 274 14.38 18.92 -29.01
N ILE A 275 15.12 17.89 -29.47
CA ILE A 275 16.49 18.03 -29.94
C ILE A 275 16.53 18.92 -31.21
N GLU A 276 15.62 18.71 -32.20
CA GLU A 276 15.51 19.53 -33.38
C GLU A 276 15.16 20.99 -33.07
N SER A 277 14.25 21.20 -32.10
CA SER A 277 13.86 22.55 -31.67
C SER A 277 15.01 23.27 -31.00
N ALA A 278 15.84 22.57 -30.22
CA ALA A 278 17.06 23.11 -29.62
C ALA A 278 18.06 23.55 -30.73
N ALA A 279 18.27 22.70 -31.73
CA ALA A 279 19.17 22.99 -32.86
C ALA A 279 18.66 24.21 -33.64
N LYS A 280 17.37 24.27 -34.01
CA LYS A 280 16.75 25.41 -34.72
C LYS A 280 16.79 26.72 -33.92
N ALA A 281 16.69 26.64 -32.62
CA ALA A 281 16.78 27.79 -31.72
C ALA A 281 18.22 28.25 -31.42
N GLY A 282 19.24 27.48 -31.80
CA GLY A 282 20.65 27.73 -31.48
C GLY A 282 20.94 27.53 -29.97
N VAL A 283 20.25 26.63 -29.33
CA VAL A 283 20.34 26.35 -27.91
C VAL A 283 21.21 25.13 -27.66
N GLN A 284 22.11 25.20 -26.68
CA GLN A 284 22.86 24.03 -26.22
C GLN A 284 22.07 23.25 -25.19
N VAL A 285 21.74 21.99 -25.51
CA VAL A 285 21.25 21.04 -24.53
C VAL A 285 22.44 20.49 -23.74
N ARG A 286 22.42 20.63 -22.41
CA ARG A 286 23.47 20.16 -21.52
C ARG A 286 23.16 18.80 -20.92
N GLU A 287 21.88 18.58 -20.64
CA GLU A 287 21.37 17.36 -20.05
C GLU A 287 19.95 17.14 -20.56
N LEU A 288 19.61 15.89 -20.78
CA LEU A 288 18.26 15.42 -21.08
C LEU A 288 18.04 14.14 -20.30
N ARG A 289 17.03 14.14 -19.42
CA ARG A 289 16.67 12.97 -18.60
C ARG A 289 15.16 12.85 -18.49
N GLU A 290 14.68 11.64 -18.29
CA GLU A 290 13.29 11.44 -17.85
C GLU A 290 13.10 12.10 -16.48
N TYR A 291 12.00 12.80 -16.33
CA TYR A 291 11.58 13.37 -15.06
C TYR A 291 10.57 12.42 -14.41
N GLU A 292 10.94 11.85 -13.28
CA GLU A 292 10.03 11.12 -12.42
C GLU A 292 9.54 12.11 -11.36
N PRO A 293 8.25 12.53 -11.41
CA PRO A 293 7.70 13.36 -10.35
C PRO A 293 7.70 12.56 -9.05
N ASP A 294 8.16 13.15 -7.95
CA ASP A 294 7.90 12.64 -6.60
C ASP A 294 6.38 12.58 -6.41
N LEU A 295 5.83 11.38 -6.34
CA LEU A 295 4.41 11.08 -6.16
C LEU A 295 3.97 11.26 -4.71
#